data_546245ceb0ff90dbfb42beee46a7a571
#
_entry.id   546245ceb0ff90dbfb42beee46a7a571
#
_cell.length_a   1.000
_cell.length_b   1.000
_cell.length_c   1.000
_cell.angle_alpha   90.00
_cell.angle_beta   90.00
_cell.angle_gamma   90.00
#
_symmetry.space_group_name_H-M   'P 1'
#
loop_
_entity.id
_entity.type
_entity.pdbx_description
1 polymer ?
#
loop_
_entity_poly.entity_id
_entity_poly.type
_entity_poly.pdbx_seq_one_letter_code
_entity_poly.pdbx_strand_id
1 'polypeptide(L)'
;NLPEHLEGYVQYACKKPVSMSPYLQVWRRPFVFLQWLLRRGPGSTNHFEAGGFVRGNERVEWPNLMFHFLPIAIRYDGSTPISGHGYQFHVGPMFSGRRGSIKIKTKDPFEKPSIRFNYLSTEEDRKEWVEAIRVARNIMGQSAFEEFNGGEISPGPNVKNDDEILNWIKKDSETALHPSCSARMGTDHMAVVDPSSMGVHGTEQLRVVDASVMPNITNGNIYAPVMMLAEKAADLILGNTPLARDDSPVYRHKGDEKI
;
A
#
# COMPACT_ATOMS: atom_id res chain seq x y z
N ASN A 1 11.43 15.20 -2.36
CA ASN A 1 10.81 14.10 -3.11
C ASN A 1 10.43 12.99 -2.12
N LEU A 2 9.14 12.88 -1.75
CA LEU A 2 8.64 11.90 -0.78
C LEU A 2 7.23 11.45 -1.21
N PRO A 3 7.11 10.55 -2.18
CA PRO A 3 5.84 9.88 -2.46
C PRO A 3 5.55 8.81 -1.41
N GLU A 4 4.28 8.46 -1.30
CA GLU A 4 3.77 7.46 -0.39
C GLU A 4 2.41 6.96 -0.88
N HIS A 5 2.05 5.72 -0.58
CA HIS A 5 0.71 5.22 -0.83
C HIS A 5 -0.20 5.55 0.36
N LEU A 6 -1.38 6.07 0.06
CA LEU A 6 -2.44 6.30 1.02
C LEU A 6 -3.49 5.22 0.83
N GLU A 7 -4.08 4.69 1.90
CA GLU A 7 -5.15 3.71 1.82
C GLU A 7 -6.37 4.10 2.66
N GLY A 8 -7.53 3.64 2.21
CA GLY A 8 -8.79 3.77 2.94
C GLY A 8 -9.42 2.40 3.16
N TYR A 9 -10.26 2.28 4.18
CA TYR A 9 -10.89 1.01 4.56
C TYR A 9 -12.37 1.02 4.22
N VAL A 10 -12.72 0.35 3.13
CA VAL A 10 -14.13 0.10 2.78
C VAL A 10 -14.56 -1.13 3.54
N GLN A 11 -15.43 -0.93 4.54
CA GLN A 11 -15.78 -1.94 5.53
C GLN A 11 -17.26 -2.30 5.46
N TYR A 12 -17.55 -3.58 5.59
CA TYR A 12 -18.90 -4.15 5.57
C TYR A 12 -19.17 -5.02 6.79
N ALA A 13 -20.39 -4.97 7.31
CA ALA A 13 -20.88 -5.96 8.24
C ALA A 13 -21.06 -7.31 7.52
N CYS A 14 -20.80 -8.41 8.21
CA CYS A 14 -21.00 -9.74 7.68
C CYS A 14 -22.22 -10.40 8.31
N LYS A 15 -23.20 -10.81 7.49
CA LYS A 15 -24.40 -11.53 7.96
C LYS A 15 -24.09 -12.90 8.57
N LYS A 16 -23.01 -13.53 8.11
CA LYS A 16 -22.61 -14.89 8.55
C LYS A 16 -21.45 -14.82 9.55
N PRO A 17 -21.37 -15.74 10.50
CA PRO A 17 -20.32 -15.78 11.50
C PRO A 17 -19.02 -16.42 10.97
N VAL A 18 -18.53 -15.93 9.82
CA VAL A 18 -17.38 -16.50 9.12
C VAL A 18 -16.13 -15.62 9.14
N SER A 19 -16.20 -14.41 9.72
CA SER A 19 -15.06 -13.52 9.81
C SER A 19 -14.08 -13.91 10.91
N MET A 20 -12.89 -13.27 10.88
CA MET A 20 -11.83 -13.48 11.86
C MET A 20 -12.08 -12.80 13.21
N SER A 21 -13.12 -11.95 13.33
CA SER A 21 -13.41 -11.16 14.54
C SER A 21 -13.39 -11.97 15.84
N PRO A 22 -13.94 -13.20 15.95
CA PRO A 22 -13.89 -13.98 17.17
C PRO A 22 -12.50 -14.33 17.67
N TYR A 23 -11.52 -14.42 16.77
CA TYR A 23 -10.14 -14.79 17.12
C TYR A 23 -9.34 -13.66 17.76
N LEU A 24 -9.84 -12.41 17.73
CA LEU A 24 -9.26 -11.27 18.45
C LEU A 24 -9.48 -11.36 19.97
N GLN A 25 -10.45 -12.15 20.42
CA GLN A 25 -10.79 -12.28 21.84
C GLN A 25 -9.62 -12.89 22.62
N VAL A 26 -9.26 -12.27 23.76
CA VAL A 26 -8.08 -12.62 24.55
C VAL A 26 -8.08 -14.10 24.98
N TRP A 27 -9.24 -14.64 25.39
CA TRP A 27 -9.37 -16.02 25.82
C TRP A 27 -9.16 -17.05 24.69
N ARG A 28 -9.27 -16.65 23.42
CA ARG A 28 -9.00 -17.53 22.26
C ARG A 28 -7.53 -17.55 21.84
N ARG A 29 -6.73 -16.59 22.29
CA ARG A 29 -5.31 -16.49 21.91
C ARG A 29 -4.48 -17.73 22.18
N PRO A 30 -4.64 -18.45 23.31
CA PRO A 30 -3.90 -19.70 23.54
C PRO A 30 -4.22 -20.78 22.50
N PHE A 31 -5.48 -20.89 22.07
CA PHE A 31 -5.88 -21.84 21.03
C PHE A 31 -5.33 -21.45 19.66
N VAL A 32 -5.38 -20.16 19.30
CA VAL A 32 -4.78 -19.64 18.07
C VAL A 32 -3.26 -19.91 18.05
N PHE A 33 -2.59 -19.68 19.18
CA PHE A 33 -1.16 -19.97 19.32
C PHE A 33 -0.84 -21.47 19.16
N LEU A 34 -1.62 -22.36 19.77
CA LEU A 34 -1.44 -23.80 19.61
C LEU A 34 -1.66 -24.24 18.16
N GLN A 35 -2.71 -23.73 17.50
CA GLN A 35 -2.96 -24.00 16.09
C GLN A 35 -1.79 -23.49 15.21
N TRP A 36 -1.26 -22.30 15.52
CA TRP A 36 -0.11 -21.75 14.81
C TRP A 36 1.14 -22.62 14.94
N LEU A 37 1.44 -23.14 16.12
CA LEU A 37 2.53 -24.11 16.32
C LEU A 37 2.35 -25.36 15.45
N LEU A 38 1.12 -25.78 15.24
CA LEU A 38 0.77 -26.89 14.35
C LEU A 38 0.65 -26.49 12.86
N ARG A 39 1.03 -25.25 12.51
CA ARG A 39 0.91 -24.66 11.16
C ARG A 39 -0.52 -24.70 10.62
N ARG A 40 -1.51 -24.42 11.46
CA ARG A 40 -2.93 -24.43 11.16
C ARG A 40 -3.63 -23.21 11.74
N GLY A 41 -4.89 -23.02 11.31
CA GLY A 41 -5.80 -22.03 11.88
C GLY A 41 -5.46 -20.58 11.53
N PRO A 42 -6.19 -19.64 12.16
CA PRO A 42 -6.14 -18.23 11.77
C PRO A 42 -4.79 -17.56 11.96
N GLY A 43 -3.98 -18.01 12.91
CA GLY A 43 -2.62 -17.48 13.11
C GLY A 43 -1.59 -17.93 12.08
N SER A 44 -1.95 -18.82 11.13
CA SER A 44 -1.03 -19.36 10.12
C SER A 44 -1.11 -18.65 8.76
N THR A 45 -1.97 -17.64 8.63
CA THR A 45 -2.11 -16.81 7.44
C THR A 45 -1.67 -15.38 7.72
N ASN A 46 -1.45 -14.60 6.68
CA ASN A 46 -1.18 -13.17 6.81
C ASN A 46 -2.45 -12.31 6.87
N HIS A 47 -3.62 -12.95 6.86
CA HIS A 47 -4.97 -12.35 6.89
C HIS A 47 -5.36 -11.53 5.64
N PHE A 48 -4.47 -11.31 4.70
CA PHE A 48 -4.76 -10.71 3.40
C PHE A 48 -5.08 -11.84 2.41
N GLU A 49 -6.29 -12.40 2.54
CA GLU A 49 -6.67 -13.67 1.88
C GLU A 49 -6.86 -13.53 0.37
N ALA A 50 -7.15 -12.32 -0.10
CA ALA A 50 -7.26 -12.01 -1.52
C ALA A 50 -6.80 -10.58 -1.78
N GLY A 51 -6.39 -10.31 -3.01
CA GLY A 51 -6.01 -8.98 -3.44
C GLY A 51 -6.02 -8.87 -4.96
N GLY A 52 -5.94 -7.67 -5.44
CA GLY A 52 -5.89 -7.43 -6.86
C GLY A 52 -5.51 -6.00 -7.20
N PHE A 53 -5.05 -5.85 -8.43
CA PHE A 53 -4.79 -4.56 -9.04
C PHE A 53 -5.73 -4.40 -10.22
N VAL A 54 -6.46 -3.28 -10.26
CA VAL A 54 -7.42 -3.01 -11.32
C VAL A 54 -7.19 -1.62 -11.90
N ARG A 55 -7.63 -1.42 -13.15
CA ARG A 55 -7.69 -0.09 -13.73
C ARG A 55 -8.94 0.61 -13.25
N GLY A 56 -8.80 1.80 -12.70
CA GLY A 56 -9.91 2.62 -12.23
C GLY A 56 -10.84 3.04 -13.36
N ASN A 57 -10.27 3.23 -14.57
CA ASN A 57 -11.00 3.56 -15.78
C ASN A 57 -10.25 3.07 -17.03
N GLU A 58 -10.88 3.20 -18.21
CA GLU A 58 -10.32 2.76 -19.49
C GLU A 58 -9.15 3.62 -20.01
N ARG A 59 -8.92 4.80 -19.43
CA ARG A 59 -7.89 5.74 -19.90
C ARG A 59 -6.52 5.44 -19.31
N VAL A 60 -6.45 4.63 -18.25
CA VAL A 60 -5.19 4.26 -17.63
C VAL A 60 -4.61 3.01 -18.31
N GLU A 61 -3.36 3.08 -18.68
CA GLU A 61 -2.63 1.99 -19.35
C GLU A 61 -2.44 0.80 -18.42
N TRP A 62 -2.02 1.05 -17.18
CA TRP A 62 -1.72 0.02 -16.18
C TRP A 62 -2.73 0.05 -15.03
N PRO A 63 -2.97 -1.10 -14.35
CA PRO A 63 -3.73 -1.10 -13.11
C PRO A 63 -3.16 -0.07 -12.12
N ASN A 64 -3.98 0.88 -11.71
CA ASN A 64 -3.60 1.99 -10.83
C ASN A 64 -4.25 1.96 -9.46
N LEU A 65 -5.17 1.02 -9.24
CA LEU A 65 -5.87 0.83 -7.97
C LEU A 65 -5.53 -0.51 -7.36
N MET A 66 -5.21 -0.51 -6.07
CA MET A 66 -4.91 -1.71 -5.29
C MET A 66 -6.07 -2.04 -4.35
N PHE A 67 -6.34 -3.33 -4.21
CA PHE A 67 -7.32 -3.89 -3.28
C PHE A 67 -6.71 -5.03 -2.49
N HIS A 68 -6.77 -4.93 -1.16
CA HIS A 68 -6.45 -6.04 -0.26
C HIS A 68 -7.69 -6.42 0.53
N PHE A 69 -8.14 -7.66 0.39
CA PHE A 69 -9.29 -8.17 1.12
C PHE A 69 -8.87 -8.80 2.44
N LEU A 70 -9.54 -8.41 3.51
CA LEU A 70 -9.39 -9.00 4.83
C LEU A 70 -10.76 -9.52 5.32
N PRO A 71 -10.83 -10.78 5.80
CA PRO A 71 -12.05 -11.34 6.39
C PRO A 71 -12.27 -10.83 7.83
N ILE A 72 -11.96 -9.56 8.07
CA ILE A 72 -12.17 -8.85 9.34
C ILE A 72 -12.29 -7.36 9.07
N ALA A 73 -13.13 -6.64 9.81
CA ALA A 73 -13.17 -5.19 9.83
C ALA A 73 -12.40 -4.68 11.05
N ILE A 74 -11.19 -4.14 10.80
CA ILE A 74 -10.25 -3.69 11.84
C ILE A 74 -9.42 -2.50 11.32
N ARG A 75 -8.95 -1.66 12.24
CA ARG A 75 -8.01 -0.56 11.94
C ARG A 75 -6.61 -0.90 12.47
N TYR A 76 -5.60 -0.14 12.08
CA TYR A 76 -4.21 -0.35 12.53
C TYR A 76 -4.02 -0.24 14.04
N ASP A 77 -4.83 0.58 14.73
CA ASP A 77 -4.82 0.68 16.18
C ASP A 77 -5.49 -0.51 16.89
N GLY A 78 -6.00 -1.48 16.11
CA GLY A 78 -6.69 -2.65 16.61
C GLY A 78 -8.16 -2.43 16.93
N SER A 79 -8.69 -1.21 16.75
CA SER A 79 -10.11 -0.94 16.93
C SER A 79 -10.96 -1.61 15.85
N THR A 80 -12.18 -2.00 16.23
CA THR A 80 -13.15 -2.57 15.30
C THR A 80 -14.37 -1.65 15.23
N PRO A 81 -14.87 -1.33 14.02
CA PRO A 81 -15.97 -0.39 13.84
C PRO A 81 -17.32 -0.96 14.31
N ILE A 82 -17.39 -2.28 14.48
CA ILE A 82 -18.62 -2.99 14.90
C ILE A 82 -18.33 -4.09 15.92
N SER A 83 -19.31 -4.38 16.77
CA SER A 83 -19.32 -5.58 17.57
C SER A 83 -19.89 -6.74 16.73
N GLY A 84 -19.07 -7.66 16.26
CA GLY A 84 -19.53 -8.79 15.47
C GLY A 84 -18.65 -9.14 14.28
N HIS A 85 -19.27 -9.67 13.24
CA HIS A 85 -18.57 -10.10 12.05
C HIS A 85 -18.52 -9.00 10.99
N GLY A 86 -17.35 -8.80 10.40
CA GLY A 86 -17.14 -7.86 9.31
C GLY A 86 -15.99 -8.28 8.40
N TYR A 87 -15.88 -7.64 7.27
CA TYR A 87 -14.79 -7.77 6.31
C TYR A 87 -14.49 -6.43 5.66
N GLN A 88 -13.34 -6.30 5.04
CA GLN A 88 -12.93 -5.02 4.45
C GLN A 88 -12.03 -5.18 3.24
N PHE A 89 -12.01 -4.13 2.43
CA PHE A 89 -10.92 -3.83 1.51
C PHE A 89 -10.08 -2.69 2.07
N HIS A 90 -8.77 -2.88 2.07
CA HIS A 90 -7.82 -1.78 1.96
C HIS A 90 -7.75 -1.40 0.48
N VAL A 91 -7.97 -0.14 0.18
CA VAL A 91 -8.03 0.35 -1.19
C VAL A 91 -7.31 1.67 -1.32
N GLY A 92 -6.61 1.86 -2.43
CA GLY A 92 -5.98 3.14 -2.74
C GLY A 92 -5.34 3.19 -4.11
N PRO A 93 -5.15 4.40 -4.65
CA PRO A 93 -4.35 4.64 -5.83
C PRO A 93 -2.87 4.36 -5.58
N MET A 94 -2.22 3.68 -6.54
CA MET A 94 -0.83 3.27 -6.41
C MET A 94 0.16 4.22 -7.09
N PHE A 95 -0.25 4.94 -8.12
CA PHE A 95 0.66 5.76 -8.91
C PHE A 95 0.26 7.24 -8.87
N SER A 96 0.55 7.92 -7.77
CA SER A 96 0.28 9.35 -7.64
C SER A 96 1.47 10.20 -8.06
N GLY A 97 1.19 11.25 -8.84
CA GLY A 97 2.15 12.28 -9.22
C GLY A 97 2.55 13.23 -8.09
N ARG A 98 1.87 13.18 -6.93
CA ARG A 98 2.16 14.05 -5.78
C ARG A 98 3.55 13.78 -5.20
N ARG A 99 4.14 14.83 -4.66
CA ARG A 99 5.44 14.74 -3.96
C ARG A 99 5.36 15.48 -2.64
N GLY A 100 5.81 14.80 -1.61
CA GLY A 100 5.98 15.33 -0.28
C GLY A 100 7.41 15.79 -0.01
N SER A 101 7.68 16.07 1.25
CA SER A 101 9.00 16.47 1.73
C SER A 101 9.25 15.98 3.15
N ILE A 102 10.52 15.72 3.44
CA ILE A 102 11.03 15.53 4.79
C ILE A 102 12.11 16.57 5.04
N LYS A 103 12.05 17.27 6.20
CA LYS A 103 12.98 18.36 6.55
C LYS A 103 13.38 18.26 8.00
N ILE A 104 14.68 18.41 8.27
CA ILE A 104 15.22 18.62 9.62
C ILE A 104 14.72 19.95 10.14
N LYS A 105 14.28 20.02 11.40
CA LYS A 105 13.79 21.23 12.05
C LYS A 105 14.88 21.95 12.83
N THR A 106 15.72 21.19 13.54
CA THR A 106 16.76 21.71 14.41
C THR A 106 18.05 20.89 14.26
N LYS A 107 19.09 21.28 15.01
CA LYS A 107 20.36 20.53 15.10
C LYS A 107 20.28 19.36 16.10
N ASP A 108 19.21 19.27 16.90
CA ASP A 108 19.01 18.15 17.82
C ASP A 108 18.67 16.88 17.03
N PRO A 109 19.52 15.83 17.06
CA PRO A 109 19.29 14.59 16.32
C PRO A 109 18.08 13.79 16.84
N PHE A 110 17.61 14.08 18.03
CA PHE A 110 16.43 13.42 18.63
C PHE A 110 15.11 14.09 18.28
N GLU A 111 15.14 15.33 17.75
CA GLU A 111 13.92 15.97 17.31
C GLU A 111 13.43 15.36 15.98
N LYS A 112 12.16 14.91 16.00
CA LYS A 112 11.53 14.33 14.81
C LYS A 112 11.47 15.36 13.66
N PRO A 113 11.81 14.95 12.42
CA PRO A 113 11.75 15.82 11.25
C PRO A 113 10.31 16.24 10.93
N SER A 114 10.16 17.32 10.17
CA SER A 114 8.90 17.66 9.55
C SER A 114 8.65 16.78 8.33
N ILE A 115 7.58 16.01 8.35
CA ILE A 115 7.19 15.10 7.26
C ILE A 115 5.87 15.61 6.68
N ARG A 116 5.82 15.78 5.35
CA ARG A 116 4.63 16.18 4.60
C ARG A 116 4.50 15.31 3.36
N PHE A 117 3.42 14.56 3.24
CA PHE A 117 3.15 13.70 2.08
C PHE A 117 2.36 14.41 0.98
N ASN A 118 1.67 15.52 1.29
CA ASN A 118 0.81 16.26 0.37
C ASN A 118 -0.29 15.39 -0.28
N TYR A 119 -0.93 14.53 0.49
CA TYR A 119 -2.05 13.71 0.03
C TYR A 119 -3.16 14.56 -0.60
N LEU A 120 -3.82 14.02 -1.63
CA LEU A 120 -4.94 14.65 -2.33
C LEU A 120 -4.62 16.04 -2.94
N SER A 121 -3.34 16.37 -3.16
CA SER A 121 -2.94 17.69 -3.64
C SER A 121 -3.17 17.88 -5.15
N THR A 122 -3.20 16.81 -5.94
CA THR A 122 -3.46 16.88 -7.38
C THR A 122 -4.90 16.56 -7.71
N GLU A 123 -5.39 17.04 -8.84
CA GLU A 123 -6.73 16.71 -9.31
C GLU A 123 -6.85 15.23 -9.67
N GLU A 124 -5.80 14.67 -10.28
CA GLU A 124 -5.72 13.27 -10.64
C GLU A 124 -5.84 12.37 -9.42
N ASP A 125 -5.05 12.65 -8.36
CA ASP A 125 -5.10 11.92 -7.08
C ASP A 125 -6.52 11.89 -6.49
N ARG A 126 -7.24 13.02 -6.58
CA ARG A 126 -8.63 13.09 -6.10
C ARG A 126 -9.59 12.27 -6.95
N LYS A 127 -9.44 12.30 -8.29
CA LYS A 127 -10.26 11.49 -9.21
C LYS A 127 -10.05 10.00 -8.99
N GLU A 128 -8.79 9.56 -8.93
CA GLU A 128 -8.45 8.16 -8.68
C GLU A 128 -9.02 7.65 -7.34
N TRP A 129 -9.04 8.49 -6.30
CA TRP A 129 -9.64 8.14 -5.03
C TRP A 129 -11.16 7.92 -5.12
N VAL A 130 -11.87 8.77 -5.84
CA VAL A 130 -13.30 8.59 -6.10
C VAL A 130 -13.57 7.30 -6.86
N GLU A 131 -12.78 7.04 -7.90
CA GLU A 131 -12.84 5.81 -8.67
C GLU A 131 -12.57 4.57 -7.79
N ALA A 132 -11.55 4.63 -6.94
CA ALA A 132 -11.19 3.54 -6.04
C ALA A 132 -12.35 3.12 -5.12
N ILE A 133 -13.04 4.09 -4.50
CA ILE A 133 -14.20 3.80 -3.65
C ILE A 133 -15.38 3.26 -4.46
N ARG A 134 -15.63 3.78 -5.65
CA ARG A 134 -16.70 3.28 -6.52
C ARG A 134 -16.44 1.84 -6.98
N VAL A 135 -15.20 1.53 -7.38
CA VAL A 135 -14.80 0.17 -7.75
C VAL A 135 -14.91 -0.78 -6.56
N ALA A 136 -14.47 -0.37 -5.35
CA ALA A 136 -14.63 -1.17 -4.14
C ALA A 136 -16.10 -1.53 -3.88
N ARG A 137 -16.98 -0.54 -3.95
CA ARG A 137 -18.43 -0.73 -3.79
C ARG A 137 -19.02 -1.63 -4.86
N ASN A 138 -18.58 -1.49 -6.12
CA ASN A 138 -19.03 -2.36 -7.20
C ASN A 138 -18.62 -3.82 -6.94
N ILE A 139 -17.39 -4.07 -6.49
CA ILE A 139 -16.93 -5.43 -6.15
C ILE A 139 -17.75 -5.99 -4.99
N MET A 140 -17.93 -5.23 -3.91
CA MET A 140 -18.69 -5.66 -2.73
C MET A 140 -20.20 -5.84 -2.99
N GLY A 141 -20.73 -5.22 -4.04
CA GLY A 141 -22.11 -5.34 -4.51
C GLY A 141 -22.36 -6.53 -5.43
N GLN A 142 -21.34 -7.32 -5.79
CA GLN A 142 -21.54 -8.50 -6.67
C GLN A 142 -22.27 -9.63 -5.96
N SER A 143 -22.98 -10.44 -6.73
CA SER A 143 -23.81 -11.55 -6.21
C SER A 143 -23.05 -12.54 -5.32
N ALA A 144 -21.74 -12.72 -5.57
CA ALA A 144 -20.89 -13.54 -4.72
C ALA A 144 -20.79 -13.07 -3.26
N PHE A 145 -21.04 -11.79 -2.99
CA PHE A 145 -21.05 -11.23 -1.65
C PHE A 145 -22.44 -11.18 -1.02
N GLU A 146 -23.53 -11.41 -1.77
CA GLU A 146 -24.90 -11.18 -1.33
C GLU A 146 -25.25 -11.91 -0.02
N GLU A 147 -24.83 -13.17 0.11
CA GLU A 147 -25.08 -13.97 1.31
C GLU A 147 -24.29 -13.51 2.55
N PHE A 148 -23.21 -12.73 2.36
CA PHE A 148 -22.36 -12.21 3.43
C PHE A 148 -22.62 -10.74 3.73
N ASN A 149 -23.15 -9.98 2.78
CA ASN A 149 -23.28 -8.53 2.84
C ASN A 149 -24.34 -8.08 3.83
N GLY A 150 -23.89 -7.60 5.01
CA GLY A 150 -24.72 -7.02 6.07
C GLY A 150 -24.85 -5.49 5.99
N GLY A 151 -24.35 -4.87 4.94
CA GLY A 151 -24.37 -3.42 4.72
C GLY A 151 -23.00 -2.77 4.93
N GLU A 152 -22.78 -1.67 4.22
CA GLU A 152 -21.57 -0.88 4.31
C GLU A 152 -21.52 -0.12 5.64
N ILE A 153 -20.37 -0.20 6.34
CA ILE A 153 -20.09 0.46 7.62
C ILE A 153 -19.25 1.72 7.36
N SER A 154 -18.18 1.59 6.58
CA SER A 154 -17.27 2.66 6.24
C SER A 154 -16.97 2.61 4.72
N PRO A 155 -17.05 3.75 4.03
CA PRO A 155 -17.44 5.10 4.44
C PRO A 155 -18.89 5.26 4.92
N GLY A 156 -19.75 4.28 4.67
CA GLY A 156 -21.15 4.25 5.04
C GLY A 156 -22.10 4.78 3.94
N PRO A 157 -23.38 4.39 4.01
CA PRO A 157 -24.36 4.63 2.93
C PRO A 157 -24.70 6.11 2.69
N ASN A 158 -24.30 7.00 3.60
CA ASN A 158 -24.53 8.45 3.47
C ASN A 158 -23.44 9.15 2.64
N VAL A 159 -22.31 8.51 2.39
CA VAL A 159 -21.21 9.03 1.56
C VAL A 159 -21.47 8.60 0.11
N LYS A 160 -22.06 9.49 -0.71
CA LYS A 160 -22.58 9.14 -2.05
C LYS A 160 -21.89 9.85 -3.21
N ASN A 161 -21.67 11.16 -3.09
CA ASN A 161 -21.07 11.97 -4.13
C ASN A 161 -19.55 12.13 -3.93
N ASP A 162 -18.88 12.72 -4.94
CA ASP A 162 -17.43 12.85 -4.99
C ASP A 162 -16.89 13.68 -3.84
N ASP A 163 -17.55 14.78 -3.49
CA ASP A 163 -17.12 15.65 -2.40
C ASP A 163 -17.24 14.94 -1.04
N GLU A 164 -18.29 14.17 -0.83
CA GLU A 164 -18.48 13.36 0.38
C GLU A 164 -17.41 12.27 0.49
N ILE A 165 -17.10 11.58 -0.63
CA ILE A 165 -16.03 10.58 -0.69
C ILE A 165 -14.69 11.24 -0.35
N LEU A 166 -14.33 12.36 -0.99
CA LEU A 166 -13.07 13.04 -0.74
C LEU A 166 -12.98 13.58 0.69
N ASN A 167 -14.09 14.06 1.24
CA ASN A 167 -14.12 14.51 2.65
C ASN A 167 -13.96 13.34 3.63
N TRP A 168 -14.51 12.17 3.30
CA TRP A 168 -14.28 10.95 4.09
C TRP A 168 -12.79 10.52 4.00
N ILE A 169 -12.21 10.43 2.79
CA ILE A 169 -10.80 10.11 2.60
C ILE A 169 -9.88 11.02 3.42
N LYS A 170 -10.12 12.34 3.41
CA LYS A 170 -9.33 13.31 4.20
C LYS A 170 -9.32 13.04 5.70
N LYS A 171 -10.36 12.42 6.23
CA LYS A 171 -10.53 12.20 7.66
C LYS A 171 -10.16 10.80 8.11
N ASP A 172 -10.35 9.81 7.23
CA ASP A 172 -10.39 8.40 7.60
C ASP A 172 -9.27 7.56 6.97
N SER A 173 -8.61 8.05 5.92
CA SER A 173 -7.51 7.31 5.30
C SER A 173 -6.25 7.30 6.16
N GLU A 174 -5.46 6.26 5.99
CA GLU A 174 -4.20 6.03 6.70
C GLU A 174 -3.05 5.80 5.72
N THR A 175 -1.83 5.90 6.19
CA THR A 175 -0.65 5.55 5.42
C THR A 175 -0.62 4.05 5.13
N ALA A 176 -0.30 3.66 3.91
CA ALA A 176 -0.02 2.26 3.57
C ALA A 176 1.40 1.81 4.01
N LEU A 177 2.13 2.66 4.73
CA LEU A 177 3.49 2.42 5.22
C LEU A 177 4.53 2.24 4.11
N HIS A 178 4.36 2.96 3.00
CA HIS A 178 5.22 2.91 1.82
C HIS A 178 6.01 4.21 1.54
N PRO A 179 6.57 4.95 2.54
CA PRO A 179 7.36 6.15 2.26
C PRO A 179 8.61 5.78 1.46
N SER A 180 8.91 6.56 0.42
CA SER A 180 9.99 6.23 -0.50
C SER A 180 10.60 7.46 -1.17
N CYS A 181 11.64 7.28 -1.97
CA CYS A 181 12.20 8.25 -2.92
C CYS A 181 12.78 9.54 -2.32
N SER A 182 12.95 9.67 -1.01
CA SER A 182 13.46 10.91 -0.38
C SER A 182 14.97 11.12 -0.58
N ALA A 183 15.71 10.04 -0.85
CA ALA A 183 17.15 10.06 -1.20
C ALA A 183 17.38 9.38 -2.57
N ARG A 184 16.54 9.73 -3.56
CA ARG A 184 16.46 9.01 -4.84
C ARG A 184 17.81 8.84 -5.53
N MET A 185 18.02 7.68 -6.12
CA MET A 185 19.18 7.45 -6.99
C MET A 185 18.99 8.10 -8.37
N GLY A 186 20.10 8.41 -9.00
CA GLY A 186 20.15 9.02 -10.33
C GLY A 186 21.48 9.66 -10.62
N THR A 187 21.59 10.26 -11.81
CA THR A 187 22.82 10.94 -12.30
C THR A 187 22.64 12.45 -12.45
N ASP A 188 21.42 12.96 -12.23
CA ASP A 188 21.15 14.39 -12.30
C ASP A 188 21.49 15.10 -10.98
N HIS A 189 21.54 16.44 -11.02
CA HIS A 189 21.95 17.29 -9.90
C HIS A 189 21.09 17.21 -8.65
N MET A 190 19.89 16.63 -8.75
CA MET A 190 18.97 16.42 -7.63
C MET A 190 19.03 14.99 -7.08
N ALA A 191 19.81 14.12 -7.69
CA ALA A 191 19.99 12.76 -7.19
C ALA A 191 20.89 12.76 -5.96
N VAL A 192 20.56 11.91 -4.99
CA VAL A 192 21.33 11.77 -3.75
C VAL A 192 22.28 10.58 -3.84
N VAL A 193 21.87 9.52 -4.54
CA VAL A 193 22.58 8.25 -4.57
C VAL A 193 22.97 7.87 -6.00
N ASP A 194 24.20 7.41 -6.17
CA ASP A 194 24.68 6.83 -7.43
C ASP A 194 24.08 5.42 -7.62
N PRO A 195 23.32 5.16 -8.69
CA PRO A 195 22.68 3.86 -8.93
C PRO A 195 23.68 2.72 -9.20
N SER A 196 24.93 3.01 -9.54
CA SER A 196 25.94 1.99 -9.82
C SER A 196 26.66 1.46 -8.57
N SER A 197 26.68 2.24 -7.48
CA SER A 197 27.43 1.93 -6.27
C SER A 197 26.60 2.02 -4.98
N MET A 198 25.39 2.58 -5.05
CA MET A 198 24.58 3.02 -3.90
C MET A 198 25.28 4.06 -3.02
N GLY A 199 26.39 4.64 -3.48
CA GLY A 199 27.12 5.69 -2.78
C GLY A 199 26.39 7.03 -2.80
N VAL A 200 26.50 7.79 -1.72
CA VAL A 200 25.95 9.16 -1.66
C VAL A 200 26.86 10.10 -2.43
N HIS A 201 26.33 10.82 -3.41
CA HIS A 201 27.10 11.77 -4.20
C HIS A 201 27.84 12.81 -3.34
N GLY A 202 29.11 13.07 -3.66
CA GLY A 202 29.94 14.03 -2.94
C GLY A 202 30.44 13.57 -1.58
N THR A 203 30.29 12.29 -1.24
CA THR A 203 30.82 11.68 0.00
C THR A 203 31.65 10.44 -0.32
N GLU A 204 32.48 10.03 0.63
CA GLU A 204 33.24 8.77 0.56
C GLU A 204 32.69 7.79 1.61
N GLN A 205 32.64 6.50 1.26
CA GLN A 205 32.29 5.40 2.15
C GLN A 205 30.88 5.51 2.79
N LEU A 206 30.00 6.35 2.27
CA LEU A 206 28.62 6.48 2.72
C LEU A 206 27.67 5.94 1.65
N ARG A 207 26.75 5.07 2.05
CA ARG A 207 25.70 4.50 1.18
C ARG A 207 24.32 4.63 1.81
N VAL A 208 23.31 4.67 0.96
CA VAL A 208 21.92 4.54 1.36
C VAL A 208 21.30 3.36 0.60
N VAL A 209 20.69 2.42 1.34
CA VAL A 209 20.10 1.19 0.78
C VAL A 209 18.77 0.89 1.46
N ASP A 210 17.74 1.61 1.06
CA ASP A 210 16.35 1.40 1.50
C ASP A 210 15.37 1.97 0.47
N ALA A 211 14.09 1.99 0.77
CA ALA A 211 13.06 2.53 -0.14
C ALA A 211 13.29 4.00 -0.54
N SER A 212 14.07 4.77 0.23
CA SER A 212 14.33 6.18 -0.07
C SER A 212 15.14 6.38 -1.35
N VAL A 213 15.92 5.37 -1.78
CA VAL A 213 16.73 5.47 -3.00
C VAL A 213 15.93 5.25 -4.29
N MET A 214 14.72 4.75 -4.22
CA MET A 214 13.88 4.54 -5.40
C MET A 214 13.68 5.86 -6.17
N PRO A 215 13.81 5.87 -7.51
CA PRO A 215 13.59 7.08 -8.31
C PRO A 215 12.13 7.54 -8.27
N ASN A 216 11.21 6.58 -8.33
CA ASN A 216 9.77 6.76 -8.17
C ASN A 216 9.21 5.64 -7.32
N ILE A 217 8.07 5.90 -6.67
CA ILE A 217 7.32 4.84 -6.00
C ILE A 217 6.78 3.86 -7.06
N THR A 218 6.78 2.59 -6.75
CA THR A 218 6.27 1.56 -7.66
C THR A 218 4.73 1.60 -7.74
N ASN A 219 4.19 1.16 -8.86
CA ASN A 219 2.74 1.01 -9.04
C ASN A 219 2.27 -0.31 -8.40
N GLY A 220 2.45 -0.41 -7.08
CA GLY A 220 2.17 -1.59 -6.26
C GLY A 220 2.94 -1.53 -4.94
N ASN A 221 2.78 -2.56 -4.11
CA ASN A 221 3.46 -2.67 -2.82
C ASN A 221 4.98 -2.63 -3.00
N ILE A 222 5.67 -1.91 -2.11
CA ILE A 222 7.11 -1.66 -2.24
C ILE A 222 7.99 -2.77 -1.68
N TYR A 223 7.45 -3.77 -0.97
CA TYR A 223 8.27 -4.77 -0.28
C TYR A 223 9.18 -5.55 -1.23
N ALA A 224 8.63 -6.14 -2.30
CA ALA A 224 9.43 -6.90 -3.25
C ALA A 224 10.48 -6.06 -3.99
N PRO A 225 10.18 -4.86 -4.50
CA PRO A 225 11.18 -3.96 -5.05
C PRO A 225 12.28 -3.57 -4.06
N VAL A 226 11.95 -3.32 -2.78
CA VAL A 226 12.93 -2.98 -1.75
C VAL A 226 13.85 -4.17 -1.45
N MET A 227 13.30 -5.38 -1.36
CA MET A 227 14.11 -6.60 -1.19
C MET A 227 15.07 -6.80 -2.37
N MET A 228 14.61 -6.64 -3.60
CA MET A 228 15.46 -6.72 -4.79
C MET A 228 16.58 -5.67 -4.77
N LEU A 229 16.25 -4.43 -4.39
CA LEU A 229 17.24 -3.35 -4.22
C LEU A 229 18.30 -3.72 -3.17
N ALA A 230 17.88 -4.27 -2.03
CA ALA A 230 18.76 -4.65 -0.93
C ALA A 230 19.72 -5.78 -1.34
N GLU A 231 19.22 -6.82 -2.00
CA GLU A 231 20.05 -7.92 -2.53
C GLU A 231 21.08 -7.41 -3.53
N LYS A 232 20.67 -6.60 -4.49
CA LYS A 232 21.59 -6.00 -5.47
C LYS A 232 22.65 -5.12 -4.80
N ALA A 233 22.25 -4.32 -3.82
CA ALA A 233 23.18 -3.47 -3.08
C ALA A 233 24.17 -4.28 -2.23
N ALA A 234 23.73 -5.40 -1.63
CA ALA A 234 24.61 -6.30 -0.92
C ALA A 234 25.70 -6.87 -1.82
N ASP A 235 25.37 -7.31 -3.03
CA ASP A 235 26.35 -7.76 -4.02
C ASP A 235 27.34 -6.66 -4.38
N LEU A 236 26.87 -5.43 -4.63
CA LEU A 236 27.73 -4.28 -4.91
C LEU A 236 28.70 -3.96 -3.76
N ILE A 237 28.23 -4.07 -2.50
CA ILE A 237 29.04 -3.79 -1.31
C ILE A 237 30.11 -4.87 -1.12
N LEU A 238 29.76 -6.12 -1.35
CA LEU A 238 30.64 -7.28 -1.19
C LEU A 238 31.59 -7.48 -2.37
N GLY A 239 31.37 -6.78 -3.50
CA GLY A 239 32.14 -6.97 -4.73
C GLY A 239 31.82 -8.30 -5.43
N ASN A 240 30.64 -8.85 -5.20
CA ASN A 240 30.18 -10.07 -5.86
C ASN A 240 29.92 -9.84 -7.35
N THR A 241 30.07 -10.92 -8.14
CA THR A 241 29.64 -10.88 -9.54
C THR A 241 28.12 -10.70 -9.62
N PRO A 242 27.62 -9.67 -10.32
CA PRO A 242 26.19 -9.47 -10.48
C PRO A 242 25.50 -10.69 -11.13
N LEU A 243 24.27 -10.93 -10.75
CA LEU A 243 23.44 -11.94 -11.44
C LEU A 243 23.33 -11.60 -12.92
N ALA A 244 23.28 -12.62 -13.76
CA ALA A 244 23.00 -12.44 -15.19
C ALA A 244 21.64 -11.73 -15.38
N ARG A 245 21.56 -10.92 -16.43
CA ARG A 245 20.30 -10.28 -16.79
C ARG A 245 19.25 -11.36 -17.11
N ASP A 246 18.09 -11.21 -16.53
CA ASP A 246 16.92 -12.02 -16.87
C ASP A 246 16.19 -11.32 -18.05
N ASP A 247 16.20 -11.98 -19.22
CA ASP A 247 15.53 -11.51 -20.42
C ASP A 247 14.19 -12.22 -20.65
N SER A 248 13.61 -12.84 -19.61
CA SER A 248 12.29 -13.45 -19.66
C SER A 248 11.22 -12.43 -20.11
N PRO A 249 10.30 -12.83 -21.00
CA PRO A 249 9.27 -11.90 -21.47
C PRO A 249 8.36 -11.46 -20.32
N VAL A 250 8.17 -10.15 -20.20
CA VAL A 250 7.21 -9.56 -19.26
C VAL A 250 5.82 -9.54 -19.91
N TYR A 251 4.78 -9.69 -19.06
CA TYR A 251 3.40 -9.51 -19.53
C TYR A 251 3.22 -8.10 -20.08
N ARG A 252 2.65 -8.01 -21.29
CA ARG A 252 2.19 -6.74 -21.89
C ARG A 252 0.69 -6.81 -22.12
N HIS A 253 0.01 -5.74 -21.80
CA HIS A 253 -1.43 -5.65 -22.06
C HIS A 253 -1.67 -5.58 -23.59
N LYS A 254 -2.71 -6.26 -24.08
CA LYS A 254 -3.04 -6.33 -25.55
C LYS A 254 -3.27 -4.97 -26.23
N GLY A 255 -3.35 -3.87 -25.48
CA GLY A 255 -3.42 -2.49 -26.02
C GLY A 255 -2.07 -1.89 -26.39
N ASP A 256 -0.96 -2.47 -25.95
CA ASP A 256 0.39 -1.91 -26.10
C ASP A 256 1.01 -2.20 -27.49
N GLU A 257 0.34 -2.95 -28.35
CA GLU A 257 0.81 -3.26 -29.70
C GLU A 257 0.59 -2.13 -30.72
N LYS A 258 0.16 -0.95 -30.26
CA LYS A 258 -0.17 0.20 -31.12
C LYS A 258 0.65 1.47 -30.82
N ILE A 259 1.87 1.34 -30.27
CA ILE A 259 2.79 2.47 -30.16
C ILE A 259 4.06 2.16 -30.92
#